data_9f62fa678320844f43fa3920fd64a49c
#
_entry.id   9f62fa678320844f43fa3920fd64a49c
#
_cell.length_a   1.000
_cell.length_b   1.000
_cell.length_c   1.000
_cell.angle_alpha   90.00
_cell.angle_beta   90.00
_cell.angle_gamma   90.00
#
_symmetry.space_group_name_H-M   'P 1'
#
loop_
_entity.id
_entity.type
_entity.pdbx_description
1 polymer ?
#
loop_
_entity_poly.entity_id
_entity_poly.type
_entity_poly.pdbx_seq_one_letter_code
_entity_poly.pdbx_strand_id
1 'polypeptide(L)'
;MNKIYMCIDLKSFYASVECRERGLDPLDTNLVVADESRTDKTICLAVSPSLKSYGLSGRCRLFEAKQKVKEVNYQRRKNNNYKPFIGKSYIASELNNNKSLELDFIKAVPRMKLYMKYSTEIYNVYLKYIAPEDILVYSIDEVFCDITNYLSFYKMTPEELVIKMMEDVYKTTGITATAGIGTNMYLAKVAMDITAKKMKPNEFGVRMARLDEMTYKKELWNHKPLTDFWRVGKGYQKKLEANNMFTMGDVARMSINNEDLLFKLFGVNAEFLIDHAWGYEPCTIKDAKSYKPASSSISQGQVLHRPYTFEKAKLIVREMTDNLVLDLVEKHLKTNQLVLTIGYDIENLTNPQIARLYNGDITIDNYGRSVPKHSHGTINIDYMTSSTKIITNEVIKLYDRITNPILLVRRINLTACNLVDEDYKENKVVVEQLDIFTNYETFNKQKEKNIKEEQDEKKIQKTLLDIKRKYGKNAILKGMNLEEGATAKDRNEEVGGHKGWIIMMILSI
;
A
#
# COMPACT_ATOMS: atom_id res chain seq x y z
N MET A 1 -8.82 -23.01 -26.51
CA MET A 1 -8.27 -23.58 -25.27
C MET A 1 -8.79 -22.75 -24.10
N ASN A 2 -9.26 -23.38 -23.05
CA ASN A 2 -9.63 -22.66 -21.83
C ASN A 2 -8.37 -22.05 -21.23
N LYS A 3 -8.42 -20.78 -20.83
CA LYS A 3 -7.31 -20.09 -20.15
C LYS A 3 -7.04 -20.72 -18.79
N ILE A 4 -5.78 -20.74 -18.38
CA ILE A 4 -5.36 -21.19 -17.05
C ILE A 4 -4.39 -20.13 -16.48
N TYR A 5 -4.79 -19.58 -15.36
CA TYR A 5 -4.01 -18.60 -14.61
C TYR A 5 -3.52 -19.19 -13.29
N MET A 6 -2.39 -18.74 -12.84
CA MET A 6 -1.94 -18.94 -11.47
C MET A 6 -1.77 -17.59 -10.76
N CYS A 7 -2.06 -17.56 -9.47
CA CYS A 7 -1.75 -16.47 -8.56
C CYS A 7 -0.83 -16.99 -7.47
N ILE A 8 0.25 -16.28 -7.16
CA ILE A 8 1.26 -16.69 -6.17
C ILE A 8 1.43 -15.54 -5.18
N ASP A 9 1.39 -15.85 -3.87
CA ASP A 9 1.66 -14.94 -2.76
C ASP A 9 2.77 -15.51 -1.86
N LEU A 10 3.80 -14.71 -1.63
CA LEU A 10 4.94 -15.09 -0.79
C LEU A 10 4.55 -14.99 0.69
N LYS A 11 4.65 -16.08 1.40
CA LYS A 11 4.12 -16.21 2.76
C LYS A 11 4.79 -15.28 3.77
N SER A 12 4.04 -14.31 4.30
CA SER A 12 4.53 -13.32 5.27
C SER A 12 5.84 -12.66 4.82
N PHE A 13 5.93 -12.26 3.58
CA PHE A 13 7.15 -11.95 2.82
C PHE A 13 8.21 -11.20 3.62
N TYR A 14 7.90 -10.00 4.15
CA TYR A 14 8.89 -9.21 4.89
C TYR A 14 9.43 -9.92 6.13
N ALA A 15 8.57 -10.63 6.86
CA ALA A 15 9.00 -11.39 8.03
C ALA A 15 9.86 -12.59 7.62
N SER A 16 9.53 -13.24 6.51
CA SER A 16 10.33 -14.35 5.96
C SER A 16 11.71 -13.89 5.52
N VAL A 17 11.82 -12.74 4.82
CA VAL A 17 13.11 -12.14 4.46
C VAL A 17 13.93 -11.84 5.72
N GLU A 18 13.32 -11.24 6.75
CA GLU A 18 14.02 -10.93 8.00
C GLU A 18 14.51 -12.16 8.76
N CYS A 19 13.76 -13.27 8.71
CA CYS A 19 14.21 -14.53 9.27
C CYS A 19 15.40 -15.09 8.46
N ARG A 20 15.30 -15.14 7.14
CA ARG A 20 16.37 -15.68 6.27
C ARG A 20 17.69 -14.93 6.43
N GLU A 21 17.65 -13.62 6.50
CA GLU A 21 18.82 -12.75 6.74
C GLU A 21 19.51 -12.98 8.10
N ARG A 22 18.79 -13.60 9.03
CA ARG A 22 19.32 -13.98 10.36
C ARG A 22 19.68 -15.45 10.45
N GLY A 23 19.59 -16.21 9.35
CA GLY A 23 19.82 -17.66 9.35
C GLY A 23 18.72 -18.45 10.08
N LEU A 24 17.52 -17.87 10.23
CA LEU A 24 16.40 -18.48 10.93
C LEU A 24 15.35 -19.05 9.96
N ASP A 25 14.62 -20.08 10.40
CA ASP A 25 13.48 -20.60 9.63
C ASP A 25 12.25 -19.70 9.82
N PRO A 26 11.69 -19.12 8.71
CA PRO A 26 10.47 -18.30 8.78
C PRO A 26 9.25 -19.04 9.35
N LEU A 27 9.17 -20.36 9.21
CA LEU A 27 8.03 -21.15 9.69
C LEU A 27 8.11 -21.46 11.19
N ASP A 28 9.31 -21.45 11.75
CA ASP A 28 9.57 -21.79 13.16
C ASP A 28 9.89 -20.58 14.05
N THR A 29 10.12 -19.41 13.46
CA THR A 29 10.56 -18.22 14.21
C THR A 29 9.41 -17.24 14.48
N ASN A 30 9.27 -16.80 15.72
CA ASN A 30 8.35 -15.73 16.11
C ASN A 30 9.00 -14.36 15.85
N LEU A 31 8.49 -13.63 14.85
CA LEU A 31 9.04 -12.36 14.43
C LEU A 31 7.96 -11.40 13.93
N VAL A 32 8.11 -10.12 14.23
CA VAL A 32 7.35 -9.03 13.60
C VAL A 32 8.29 -8.05 12.90
N VAL A 33 7.84 -7.49 11.79
CA VAL A 33 8.53 -6.37 11.13
C VAL A 33 7.83 -5.07 11.55
N ALA A 34 8.46 -4.31 12.44
CA ALA A 34 7.92 -3.08 12.97
C ALA A 34 9.04 -2.13 13.43
N ASP A 35 8.83 -0.83 13.29
CA ASP A 35 9.74 0.20 13.78
C ASP A 35 9.35 0.65 15.19
N GLU A 36 10.01 0.11 16.22
CA GLU A 36 9.78 0.47 17.62
C GLU A 36 10.14 1.93 17.95
N SER A 37 11.05 2.55 17.17
CA SER A 37 11.46 3.94 17.42
C SER A 37 10.32 4.93 17.22
N ARG A 38 9.24 4.53 16.52
CA ARG A 38 8.06 5.38 16.31
C ARG A 38 7.16 5.39 17.55
N THR A 39 6.41 4.35 17.77
CA THR A 39 5.55 4.15 18.96
C THR A 39 5.05 2.70 18.98
N ASP A 40 4.58 2.21 20.11
CA ASP A 40 3.89 0.91 20.22
C ASP A 40 2.59 0.83 19.40
N LYS A 41 2.04 1.96 18.94
CA LYS A 41 0.88 2.02 18.05
C LYS A 41 1.25 1.80 16.58
N THR A 42 2.54 1.60 16.27
CA THR A 42 2.99 1.34 14.89
C THR A 42 2.36 0.05 14.35
N ILE A 43 2.03 0.05 13.06
CA ILE A 43 1.50 -1.14 12.39
C ILE A 43 2.69 -2.04 12.05
N CYS A 44 2.57 -3.33 12.38
CA CYS A 44 3.50 -4.34 11.91
C CYS A 44 3.31 -4.52 10.39
N LEU A 45 4.38 -4.37 9.62
CA LEU A 45 4.34 -4.60 8.17
C LEU A 45 4.13 -6.08 7.84
N ALA A 46 4.69 -6.94 8.67
CA ALA A 46 4.49 -8.38 8.59
C ALA A 46 4.63 -9.03 9.95
N VAL A 47 3.99 -10.18 10.11
CA VAL A 47 4.10 -11.09 11.24
C VAL A 47 4.45 -12.46 10.70
N SER A 48 5.43 -13.15 11.29
CA SER A 48 5.83 -14.49 10.85
C SER A 48 4.69 -15.51 10.95
N PRO A 49 4.70 -16.56 10.14
CA PRO A 49 3.68 -17.62 10.20
C PRO A 49 3.58 -18.27 11.60
N SER A 50 4.70 -18.49 12.25
CA SER A 50 4.76 -19.02 13.62
C SER A 50 4.02 -18.12 14.60
N LEU A 51 4.31 -16.82 14.60
CA LEU A 51 3.65 -15.88 15.53
C LEU A 51 2.17 -15.65 15.20
N LYS A 52 1.77 -15.75 13.92
CA LYS A 52 0.36 -15.74 13.49
C LYS A 52 -0.44 -16.92 14.06
N SER A 53 0.18 -18.07 14.31
CA SER A 53 -0.49 -19.24 14.86
C SER A 53 -1.10 -19.00 16.25
N TYR A 54 -0.63 -17.98 16.98
CA TYR A 54 -1.21 -17.53 18.23
C TYR A 54 -2.44 -16.61 18.07
N GLY A 55 -2.95 -16.43 16.83
CA GLY A 55 -4.15 -15.65 16.54
C GLY A 55 -3.88 -14.16 16.25
N LEU A 56 -2.63 -13.78 15.95
CA LEU A 56 -2.31 -12.41 15.53
C LEU A 56 -2.64 -12.17 14.06
N SER A 57 -3.21 -11.00 13.77
CA SER A 57 -3.39 -10.53 12.40
C SER A 57 -2.03 -10.24 11.75
N GLY A 58 -1.94 -10.44 10.42
CA GLY A 58 -0.72 -10.15 9.65
C GLY A 58 -0.30 -8.67 9.67
N ARG A 59 -1.20 -7.76 9.99
CA ARG A 59 -0.97 -6.31 10.11
C ARG A 59 -1.47 -5.76 11.45
N CYS A 60 -1.27 -6.49 12.53
CA CYS A 60 -1.57 -6.01 13.88
C CYS A 60 -0.69 -4.80 14.24
N ARG A 61 -1.08 -4.08 15.28
CA ARG A 61 -0.22 -3.07 15.89
C ARG A 61 0.78 -3.73 16.83
N LEU A 62 1.93 -3.10 17.04
CA LEU A 62 2.98 -3.65 17.87
C LEU A 62 2.52 -3.91 19.31
N PHE A 63 1.69 -3.02 19.89
CA PHE A 63 1.13 -3.23 21.22
C PHE A 63 0.20 -4.46 21.29
N GLU A 64 -0.55 -4.75 20.21
CA GLU A 64 -1.41 -5.94 20.14
C GLU A 64 -0.58 -7.23 20.13
N ALA A 65 0.55 -7.21 19.37
CA ALA A 65 1.50 -8.32 19.41
C ALA A 65 2.10 -8.53 20.81
N LYS A 66 2.53 -7.44 21.48
CA LYS A 66 3.03 -7.48 22.87
C LYS A 66 1.98 -8.00 23.84
N GLN A 67 0.73 -7.57 23.71
CA GLN A 67 -0.39 -8.01 24.55
C GLN A 67 -0.68 -9.50 24.32
N LYS A 68 -0.76 -9.94 23.07
CA LYS A 68 -1.00 -11.34 22.76
C LYS A 68 0.08 -12.26 23.32
N VAL A 69 1.35 -11.87 23.23
CA VAL A 69 2.46 -12.62 23.83
C VAL A 69 2.32 -12.71 25.34
N LYS A 70 1.90 -11.63 26.04
CA LYS A 70 1.60 -11.68 27.48
C LYS A 70 0.47 -12.66 27.82
N GLU A 71 -0.62 -12.65 27.02
CA GLU A 71 -1.74 -13.59 27.17
C GLU A 71 -1.29 -15.04 27.00
N VAL A 72 -0.49 -15.33 25.95
CA VAL A 72 0.05 -16.66 25.68
C VAL A 72 0.98 -17.09 26.83
N ASN A 73 1.84 -16.22 27.33
CA ASN A 73 2.73 -16.50 28.44
C ASN A 73 1.96 -16.76 29.76
N TYR A 74 0.87 -16.04 30.00
CA TYR A 74 -0.01 -16.34 31.12
C TYR A 74 -0.59 -17.77 31.02
N GLN A 75 -1.08 -18.18 29.84
CA GLN A 75 -1.59 -19.54 29.63
C GLN A 75 -0.47 -20.59 29.76
N ARG A 76 0.73 -20.32 29.23
CA ARG A 76 1.89 -21.21 29.38
C ARG A 76 2.26 -21.41 30.85
N ARG A 77 2.29 -20.34 31.66
CA ARG A 77 2.52 -20.45 33.12
C ARG A 77 1.43 -21.26 33.80
N LYS A 78 0.17 -21.04 33.49
CA LYS A 78 -0.94 -21.83 33.98
C LYS A 78 -0.76 -23.32 33.69
N ASN A 79 -0.40 -23.65 32.45
CA ASN A 79 -0.17 -25.01 31.98
C ASN A 79 1.12 -25.63 32.56
N ASN A 80 1.99 -24.85 33.17
CA ASN A 80 3.20 -25.26 33.87
C ASN A 80 3.06 -25.12 35.40
N ASN A 81 1.84 -25.26 35.93
CA ASN A 81 1.51 -25.16 37.36
C ASN A 81 2.04 -23.87 38.02
N TYR A 82 2.00 -22.73 37.29
CA TYR A 82 2.47 -21.40 37.70
C TYR A 82 3.97 -21.33 38.09
N LYS A 83 4.76 -22.34 37.73
CA LYS A 83 6.22 -22.28 37.96
C LYS A 83 6.83 -21.12 37.15
N PRO A 84 7.86 -20.47 37.68
CA PRO A 84 8.57 -19.43 36.98
C PRO A 84 9.22 -20.01 35.70
N PHE A 85 9.31 -19.18 34.65
CA PHE A 85 10.04 -19.55 33.45
C PHE A 85 11.54 -19.63 33.76
N ILE A 86 12.23 -20.61 33.12
CA ILE A 86 13.68 -20.81 33.26
C ILE A 86 14.48 -20.08 32.18
N GLY A 87 13.79 -19.54 31.16
CA GLY A 87 14.36 -18.82 30.06
C GLY A 87 13.28 -18.37 29.09
N LYS A 88 13.67 -17.83 27.96
CA LYS A 88 12.76 -17.40 26.89
C LYS A 88 13.25 -17.88 25.53
N SER A 89 12.33 -18.08 24.58
CA SER A 89 12.64 -18.41 23.21
C SER A 89 11.68 -17.74 22.24
N TYR A 90 12.19 -17.42 21.06
CA TYR A 90 11.41 -17.00 19.89
C TYR A 90 11.27 -18.12 18.85
N ILE A 91 11.73 -19.35 19.15
CA ILE A 91 11.64 -20.51 18.28
C ILE A 91 10.47 -21.39 18.70
N ALA A 92 9.52 -21.63 17.77
CA ALA A 92 8.29 -22.33 18.10
C ALA A 92 8.52 -23.80 18.46
N SER A 93 9.43 -24.50 17.80
CA SER A 93 9.80 -25.88 18.11
C SER A 93 10.35 -26.02 19.54
N GLU A 94 11.21 -25.10 19.99
CA GLU A 94 11.70 -25.06 21.37
C GLU A 94 10.58 -24.82 22.36
N LEU A 95 9.70 -23.88 22.07
CA LEU A 95 8.55 -23.54 22.91
C LEU A 95 7.55 -24.71 23.03
N ASN A 96 7.39 -25.50 21.96
CA ASN A 96 6.51 -26.66 21.95
C ASN A 96 7.11 -27.82 22.76
N ASN A 97 8.43 -28.00 22.67
CA ASN A 97 9.14 -29.06 23.39
C ASN A 97 9.37 -28.72 24.89
N ASN A 98 9.43 -27.43 25.23
CA ASN A 98 9.71 -27.01 26.61
C ASN A 98 8.70 -25.97 27.11
N LYS A 99 7.76 -26.41 27.95
CA LYS A 99 6.72 -25.55 28.55
C LYS A 99 7.26 -24.56 29.56
N SER A 100 8.49 -24.73 30.06
CA SER A 100 9.14 -23.83 31.02
C SER A 100 9.81 -22.63 30.36
N LEU A 101 9.78 -22.51 29.03
CA LEU A 101 10.27 -21.35 28.30
C LEU A 101 9.16 -20.30 28.12
N GLU A 102 9.51 -19.06 28.30
CA GLU A 102 8.67 -17.91 27.97
C GLU A 102 8.68 -17.65 26.46
N LEU A 103 7.51 -17.41 25.88
CA LEU A 103 7.40 -16.96 24.50
C LEU A 103 7.95 -15.54 24.38
N ASP A 104 8.91 -15.34 23.52
CA ASP A 104 9.41 -14.05 23.05
C ASP A 104 9.29 -13.94 21.53
N PHE A 105 9.54 -12.77 20.98
CA PHE A 105 9.56 -12.56 19.53
C PHE A 105 10.55 -11.48 19.11
N ILE A 106 11.12 -11.65 17.92
CA ILE A 106 12.06 -10.70 17.32
C ILE A 106 11.26 -9.52 16.73
N LYS A 107 11.72 -8.30 17.00
CA LYS A 107 11.22 -7.07 16.40
C LYS A 107 12.24 -6.59 15.37
N ALA A 108 11.95 -6.79 14.09
CA ALA A 108 12.82 -6.39 13.00
C ALA A 108 12.42 -5.01 12.46
N VAL A 109 13.37 -4.09 12.38
CA VAL A 109 13.14 -2.78 11.74
C VAL A 109 12.98 -3.00 10.24
N PRO A 110 12.00 -2.36 9.56
CA PRO A 110 11.79 -2.49 8.12
C PRO A 110 13.05 -2.14 7.30
N ARG A 111 13.32 -2.94 6.28
CA ARG A 111 14.42 -2.76 5.31
C ARG A 111 13.89 -2.84 3.88
N MET A 112 13.08 -1.86 3.46
CA MET A 112 12.30 -1.92 2.22
C MET A 112 13.14 -2.19 0.97
N LYS A 113 14.36 -1.62 0.86
CA LYS A 113 15.27 -1.88 -0.27
C LYS A 113 15.70 -3.34 -0.34
N LEU A 114 15.91 -3.98 0.82
CA LEU A 114 16.23 -5.41 0.90
C LEU A 114 15.05 -6.24 0.41
N TYR A 115 13.84 -5.91 0.83
CA TYR A 115 12.63 -6.62 0.38
C TYR A 115 12.42 -6.50 -1.12
N MET A 116 12.67 -5.32 -1.70
CA MET A 116 12.66 -5.12 -3.15
C MET A 116 13.70 -6.00 -3.86
N LYS A 117 14.91 -6.13 -3.29
CA LYS A 117 15.96 -7.01 -3.83
C LYS A 117 15.48 -8.47 -3.88
N TYR A 118 14.96 -9.00 -2.77
CA TYR A 118 14.41 -10.36 -2.72
C TYR A 118 13.25 -10.56 -3.69
N SER A 119 12.33 -9.58 -3.79
CA SER A 119 11.23 -9.61 -4.76
C SER A 119 11.75 -9.71 -6.20
N THR A 120 12.79 -8.93 -6.54
CA THR A 120 13.43 -8.99 -7.87
C THR A 120 14.11 -10.34 -8.12
N GLU A 121 14.80 -10.91 -7.13
CA GLU A 121 15.41 -12.25 -7.23
C GLU A 121 14.34 -13.31 -7.49
N ILE A 122 13.22 -13.25 -6.78
CA ILE A 122 12.10 -14.18 -6.99
C ILE A 122 11.44 -13.97 -8.36
N TYR A 123 11.26 -12.73 -8.81
CA TYR A 123 10.77 -12.45 -10.14
C TYR A 123 11.68 -13.04 -11.23
N ASN A 124 12.99 -12.99 -11.05
CA ASN A 124 13.95 -13.64 -11.97
C ASN A 124 13.81 -15.18 -11.97
N VAL A 125 13.36 -15.80 -10.87
CA VAL A 125 13.02 -17.22 -10.88
C VAL A 125 11.79 -17.47 -11.76
N TYR A 126 10.75 -16.65 -11.65
CA TYR A 126 9.56 -16.79 -12.50
C TYR A 126 9.89 -16.64 -13.99
N LEU A 127 10.80 -15.75 -14.34
CA LEU A 127 11.25 -15.53 -15.74
C LEU A 127 11.97 -16.75 -16.36
N LYS A 128 12.43 -17.69 -15.57
CA LYS A 128 12.98 -18.98 -16.09
C LYS A 128 11.88 -19.86 -16.70
N TYR A 129 10.64 -19.65 -16.32
CA TYR A 129 9.49 -20.49 -16.68
C TYR A 129 8.48 -19.78 -17.58
N ILE A 130 8.23 -18.51 -17.32
CA ILE A 130 7.15 -17.73 -17.92
C ILE A 130 7.73 -16.45 -18.51
N ALA A 131 7.33 -16.10 -19.72
CA ALA A 131 7.74 -14.86 -20.37
C ALA A 131 7.17 -13.61 -19.65
N PRO A 132 7.89 -12.49 -19.64
CA PRO A 132 7.47 -11.31 -18.88
C PRO A 132 6.11 -10.74 -19.30
N GLU A 133 5.70 -10.92 -20.58
CA GLU A 133 4.38 -10.51 -21.08
C GLU A 133 3.22 -11.25 -20.41
N ASP A 134 3.43 -12.50 -19.98
CA ASP A 134 2.42 -13.34 -19.32
C ASP A 134 2.49 -13.30 -17.78
N ILE A 135 3.35 -12.44 -17.22
CA ILE A 135 3.45 -12.18 -15.78
C ILE A 135 2.90 -10.78 -15.47
N LEU A 136 1.92 -10.68 -14.57
CA LEU A 136 1.45 -9.43 -13.98
C LEU A 136 1.93 -9.34 -12.54
N VAL A 137 2.87 -8.44 -12.25
CA VAL A 137 3.30 -8.12 -10.88
C VAL A 137 2.19 -7.31 -10.22
N TYR A 138 1.49 -7.91 -9.28
CA TYR A 138 0.36 -7.28 -8.57
C TYR A 138 0.82 -6.50 -7.34
N SER A 139 1.80 -7.05 -6.61
CA SER A 139 2.46 -6.38 -5.49
C SER A 139 3.92 -6.82 -5.38
N ILE A 140 4.62 -6.39 -4.34
CA ILE A 140 6.01 -6.80 -4.06
C ILE A 140 6.15 -8.32 -3.77
N ASP A 141 5.07 -8.95 -3.35
CA ASP A 141 5.01 -10.36 -2.90
C ASP A 141 3.97 -11.19 -3.65
N GLU A 142 3.25 -10.59 -4.62
CA GLU A 142 2.17 -11.25 -5.33
C GLU A 142 2.26 -11.06 -6.85
N VAL A 143 2.07 -12.14 -7.60
CA VAL A 143 2.05 -12.15 -9.07
C VAL A 143 0.91 -13.00 -9.61
N PHE A 144 0.40 -12.61 -10.78
CA PHE A 144 -0.43 -13.45 -11.63
C PHE A 144 0.37 -13.88 -12.86
N CYS A 145 0.16 -15.11 -13.33
CA CYS A 145 0.74 -15.59 -14.58
C CYS A 145 -0.32 -16.32 -15.41
N ASP A 146 -0.33 -16.08 -16.72
CA ASP A 146 -1.06 -16.89 -17.68
C ASP A 146 -0.16 -18.08 -18.07
N ILE A 147 -0.52 -19.27 -17.59
CA ILE A 147 0.27 -20.49 -17.84
C ILE A 147 -0.26 -21.36 -18.95
N THR A 148 -1.30 -20.90 -19.67
CA THR A 148 -2.04 -21.67 -20.67
C THR A 148 -1.13 -22.35 -21.70
N ASN A 149 -0.25 -21.59 -22.33
CA ASN A 149 0.60 -22.09 -23.42
C ASN A 149 1.82 -22.87 -22.91
N TYR A 150 2.20 -22.69 -21.67
CA TYR A 150 3.41 -23.30 -21.07
C TYR A 150 3.19 -24.76 -20.68
N LEU A 151 1.95 -25.16 -20.37
CA LEU A 151 1.63 -26.53 -19.96
C LEU A 151 1.97 -27.57 -21.02
N SER A 152 1.64 -27.28 -22.29
CA SER A 152 1.98 -28.14 -23.42
C SER A 152 3.49 -28.15 -23.70
N PHE A 153 4.15 -27.00 -23.56
CA PHE A 153 5.59 -26.85 -23.76
C PHE A 153 6.39 -27.66 -22.73
N TYR A 154 6.04 -27.52 -21.45
CA TYR A 154 6.70 -28.28 -20.38
C TYR A 154 6.18 -29.70 -20.20
N LYS A 155 5.08 -30.08 -20.87
CA LYS A 155 4.38 -31.36 -20.69
C LYS A 155 4.04 -31.63 -19.23
N MET A 156 3.55 -30.61 -18.54
CA MET A 156 3.20 -30.61 -17.11
C MET A 156 1.73 -30.25 -16.91
N THR A 157 1.15 -30.75 -15.83
CA THR A 157 -0.12 -30.23 -15.29
C THR A 157 0.10 -28.85 -14.69
N PRO A 158 -0.97 -28.03 -14.53
CA PRO A 158 -0.86 -26.73 -13.86
C PRO A 158 -0.23 -26.86 -12.47
N GLU A 159 -0.61 -27.90 -11.73
CA GLU A 159 -0.14 -28.16 -10.36
C GLU A 159 1.36 -28.48 -10.34
N GLU A 160 1.84 -29.33 -11.24
CA GLU A 160 3.26 -29.67 -11.34
C GLU A 160 4.12 -28.46 -11.68
N LEU A 161 3.67 -27.62 -12.62
CA LEU A 161 4.40 -26.40 -12.99
C LEU A 161 4.50 -25.45 -11.82
N VAL A 162 3.38 -25.19 -11.11
CA VAL A 162 3.34 -24.30 -9.94
C VAL A 162 4.26 -24.82 -8.83
N ILE A 163 4.20 -26.11 -8.50
CA ILE A 163 5.06 -26.73 -7.49
C ILE A 163 6.54 -26.56 -7.87
N LYS A 164 6.91 -26.86 -9.10
CA LYS A 164 8.28 -26.73 -9.60
C LYS A 164 8.80 -25.31 -9.49
N MET A 165 7.98 -24.32 -9.86
CA MET A 165 8.34 -22.91 -9.72
C MET A 165 8.53 -22.51 -8.26
N MET A 166 7.64 -22.95 -7.36
CA MET A 166 7.73 -22.63 -5.93
C MET A 166 8.91 -23.31 -5.24
N GLU A 167 9.24 -24.53 -5.64
CA GLU A 167 10.47 -25.21 -5.18
C GLU A 167 11.73 -24.43 -5.57
N ASP A 168 11.80 -23.92 -6.82
CA ASP A 168 12.94 -23.13 -7.27
C ASP A 168 13.03 -21.79 -6.50
N VAL A 169 11.90 -21.15 -6.22
CA VAL A 169 11.84 -19.98 -5.33
C VAL A 169 12.36 -20.33 -3.93
N TYR A 170 11.89 -21.44 -3.36
CA TYR A 170 12.33 -21.88 -2.03
C TYR A 170 13.83 -22.24 -2.00
N LYS A 171 14.33 -22.95 -3.00
CA LYS A 171 15.77 -23.30 -3.12
C LYS A 171 16.63 -22.05 -3.25
N THR A 172 16.13 -21.02 -3.96
CA THR A 172 16.88 -19.79 -4.20
C THR A 172 16.87 -18.86 -2.97
N THR A 173 15.73 -18.72 -2.30
CA THR A 173 15.52 -17.70 -1.26
C THR A 173 15.17 -18.24 0.13
N GLY A 174 14.78 -19.51 0.22
CA GLY A 174 14.24 -20.13 1.43
C GLY A 174 12.87 -19.60 1.83
N ILE A 175 12.16 -18.91 0.93
CA ILE A 175 10.83 -18.34 1.17
C ILE A 175 9.80 -19.25 0.52
N THR A 176 8.78 -19.64 1.30
CA THR A 176 7.65 -20.43 0.79
C THR A 176 6.51 -19.52 0.30
N ALA A 177 5.59 -20.11 -0.47
CA ALA A 177 4.48 -19.40 -1.07
C ALA A 177 3.15 -20.14 -0.90
N THR A 178 2.07 -19.42 -1.17
CA THR A 178 0.73 -19.97 -1.39
C THR A 178 0.36 -19.71 -2.84
N ALA A 179 -0.22 -20.69 -3.52
CA ALA A 179 -0.62 -20.57 -4.92
C ALA A 179 -2.10 -20.91 -5.13
N GLY A 180 -2.71 -20.24 -6.08
CA GLY A 180 -4.04 -20.55 -6.57
C GLY A 180 -4.03 -20.71 -8.08
N ILE A 181 -4.75 -21.68 -8.60
CA ILE A 181 -4.94 -21.95 -10.02
C ILE A 181 -6.42 -21.72 -10.36
N GLY A 182 -6.69 -21.04 -11.46
CA GLY A 182 -8.05 -20.77 -11.90
C GLY A 182 -8.18 -20.65 -13.42
N THR A 183 -9.41 -20.72 -13.92
CA THR A 183 -9.75 -20.51 -15.33
C THR A 183 -9.70 -19.02 -15.73
N ASN A 184 -9.62 -18.13 -14.73
CA ASN A 184 -9.43 -16.70 -14.88
C ASN A 184 -8.66 -16.15 -13.67
N MET A 185 -8.26 -14.87 -13.71
CA MET A 185 -7.46 -14.24 -12.64
C MET A 185 -8.24 -14.17 -11.32
N TYR A 186 -9.55 -13.93 -11.34
CA TYR A 186 -10.36 -13.89 -10.13
C TYR A 186 -10.36 -15.25 -9.40
N LEU A 187 -10.64 -16.34 -10.13
CA LEU A 187 -10.66 -17.69 -9.55
C LEU A 187 -9.27 -18.13 -9.06
N ALA A 188 -8.19 -17.79 -9.78
CA ALA A 188 -6.84 -18.03 -9.32
C ALA A 188 -6.55 -17.31 -7.99
N LYS A 189 -6.96 -16.04 -7.87
CA LYS A 189 -6.78 -15.25 -6.65
C LYS A 189 -7.60 -15.80 -5.47
N VAL A 190 -8.87 -16.12 -5.70
CA VAL A 190 -9.77 -16.64 -4.66
C VAL A 190 -9.36 -18.05 -4.23
N ALA A 191 -8.88 -18.88 -5.16
CA ALA A 191 -8.29 -20.18 -4.84
C ALA A 191 -7.12 -20.03 -3.88
N MET A 192 -6.23 -19.06 -4.13
CA MET A 192 -5.06 -18.77 -3.29
C MET A 192 -5.47 -18.21 -1.93
N ASP A 193 -6.36 -17.21 -1.89
CA ASP A 193 -6.68 -16.49 -0.66
C ASP A 193 -7.59 -17.24 0.30
N ILE A 194 -8.49 -18.09 -0.21
CA ILE A 194 -9.50 -18.77 0.61
C ILE A 194 -9.23 -20.26 0.69
N THR A 195 -9.16 -20.94 -0.47
CA THR A 195 -9.11 -22.41 -0.49
C THR A 195 -7.74 -22.94 -0.12
N ALA A 196 -6.66 -22.41 -0.71
CA ALA A 196 -5.31 -22.89 -0.46
C ALA A 196 -4.86 -22.70 0.99
N LYS A 197 -5.35 -21.68 1.69
CA LYS A 197 -5.05 -21.48 3.13
C LYS A 197 -5.53 -22.63 4.02
N LYS A 198 -6.54 -23.39 3.59
CA LYS A 198 -7.09 -24.56 4.30
C LYS A 198 -6.36 -25.85 3.94
N MET A 199 -5.57 -25.86 2.87
CA MET A 199 -4.86 -27.04 2.40
C MET A 199 -3.62 -27.32 3.27
N LYS A 200 -3.25 -28.60 3.37
CA LYS A 200 -1.99 -29.01 4.00
C LYS A 200 -0.82 -28.55 3.13
N PRO A 201 0.25 -28.01 3.73
CA PRO A 201 1.46 -27.69 2.97
C PRO A 201 2.16 -28.97 2.48
N ASN A 202 2.86 -28.88 1.34
CA ASN A 202 3.80 -29.90 0.91
C ASN A 202 5.12 -29.80 1.73
N GLU A 203 6.11 -30.62 1.38
CA GLU A 203 7.43 -30.65 2.04
C GLU A 203 8.20 -29.33 1.99
N PHE A 204 7.93 -28.46 0.99
CA PHE A 204 8.50 -27.11 0.87
C PHE A 204 7.62 -26.03 1.54
N GLY A 205 6.59 -26.40 2.28
CA GLY A 205 5.67 -25.49 2.92
C GLY A 205 4.68 -24.80 1.97
N VAL A 206 4.63 -25.18 0.70
CA VAL A 206 3.73 -24.64 -0.33
C VAL A 206 2.33 -25.17 -0.12
N ARG A 207 1.35 -24.26 -0.13
CA ARG A 207 -0.08 -24.58 -0.15
C ARG A 207 -0.66 -24.16 -1.49
N MET A 208 -1.49 -25.02 -2.07
CA MET A 208 -2.06 -24.78 -3.38
C MET A 208 -3.51 -25.26 -3.44
N ALA A 209 -4.32 -24.55 -4.23
CA ALA A 209 -5.68 -24.96 -4.57
C ALA A 209 -6.01 -24.58 -6.02
N ARG A 210 -7.00 -25.24 -6.58
CA ARG A 210 -7.51 -24.96 -7.92
C ARG A 210 -9.03 -24.75 -7.86
N LEU A 211 -9.52 -23.75 -8.61
CA LEU A 211 -10.94 -23.50 -8.80
C LEU A 211 -11.26 -23.29 -10.29
N ASP A 212 -12.37 -23.82 -10.70
CA ASP A 212 -13.13 -23.41 -11.87
C ASP A 212 -14.47 -22.83 -11.43
N GLU A 213 -15.29 -22.37 -12.35
CA GLU A 213 -16.59 -21.72 -12.07
C GLU A 213 -17.55 -22.66 -11.32
N MET A 214 -17.50 -23.96 -11.59
CA MET A 214 -18.38 -24.95 -10.95
C MET A 214 -17.92 -25.26 -9.52
N THR A 215 -16.66 -25.49 -9.31
CA THR A 215 -16.08 -25.72 -7.98
C THR A 215 -16.17 -24.48 -7.11
N TYR A 216 -15.98 -23.28 -7.68
CA TYR A 216 -16.19 -22.02 -7.00
C TYR A 216 -17.62 -21.90 -6.45
N LYS A 217 -18.65 -22.15 -7.29
CA LYS A 217 -20.04 -22.10 -6.86
C LYS A 217 -20.35 -23.11 -5.76
N LYS A 218 -19.86 -24.34 -5.93
CA LYS A 218 -20.09 -25.43 -4.97
C LYS A 218 -19.44 -25.15 -3.61
N GLU A 219 -18.20 -24.64 -3.59
CA GLU A 219 -17.40 -24.55 -2.36
C GLU A 219 -17.45 -23.18 -1.69
N LEU A 220 -17.61 -22.09 -2.47
CA LEU A 220 -17.42 -20.74 -1.96
C LEU A 220 -18.64 -19.83 -2.02
N TRP A 221 -19.73 -20.21 -2.70
CA TRP A 221 -20.92 -19.37 -2.72
C TRP A 221 -21.51 -19.09 -1.33
N ASN A 222 -21.30 -20.00 -0.36
CA ASN A 222 -21.75 -19.85 1.03
C ASN A 222 -20.63 -19.41 1.98
N HIS A 223 -19.43 -19.11 1.45
CA HIS A 223 -18.31 -18.68 2.28
C HIS A 223 -18.55 -17.31 2.92
N LYS A 224 -18.12 -17.17 4.16
CA LYS A 224 -18.11 -15.93 4.96
C LYS A 224 -16.75 -15.75 5.63
N PRO A 225 -16.31 -14.51 5.83
CA PRO A 225 -16.95 -13.23 5.49
C PRO A 225 -16.77 -12.86 4.01
N LEU A 226 -17.62 -11.96 3.51
CA LEU A 226 -17.50 -11.41 2.14
C LEU A 226 -16.16 -10.72 1.87
N THR A 227 -15.52 -10.15 2.89
CA THR A 227 -14.22 -9.48 2.77
C THR A 227 -13.03 -10.39 2.48
N ASP A 228 -13.23 -11.71 2.48
CA ASP A 228 -12.21 -12.66 2.03
C ASP A 228 -12.08 -12.71 0.50
N PHE A 229 -13.15 -12.28 -0.20
CA PHE A 229 -13.15 -12.25 -1.65
C PHE A 229 -12.44 -11.02 -2.20
N TRP A 230 -11.68 -11.22 -3.26
CA TRP A 230 -10.94 -10.17 -3.93
C TRP A 230 -11.88 -9.03 -4.36
N ARG A 231 -11.46 -7.78 -4.14
CA ARG A 231 -12.19 -6.52 -4.38
C ARG A 231 -13.43 -6.29 -3.49
N VAL A 232 -13.74 -7.15 -2.54
CA VAL A 232 -14.82 -6.90 -1.58
C VAL A 232 -14.25 -6.36 -0.27
N GLY A 233 -14.26 -5.06 -0.11
CA GLY A 233 -13.84 -4.39 1.14
C GLY A 233 -14.98 -4.23 2.15
N LYS A 234 -14.65 -3.76 3.38
CA LYS A 234 -15.64 -3.52 4.45
C LYS A 234 -16.80 -2.62 4.04
N GLY A 235 -16.57 -1.64 3.14
CA GLY A 235 -17.62 -0.76 2.63
C GLY A 235 -18.65 -1.51 1.76
N TYR A 236 -18.16 -2.41 0.91
CA TYR A 236 -19.03 -3.31 0.12
C TYR A 236 -19.78 -4.26 1.01
N GLN A 237 -19.09 -4.96 1.90
CA GLN A 237 -19.71 -5.87 2.87
C GLN A 237 -20.83 -5.18 3.63
N LYS A 238 -20.59 -4.00 4.21
CA LYS A 238 -21.63 -3.25 4.96
C LYS A 238 -22.87 -2.93 4.12
N LYS A 239 -22.68 -2.52 2.86
CA LYS A 239 -23.80 -2.23 1.96
C LYS A 239 -24.56 -3.49 1.57
N LEU A 240 -23.87 -4.61 1.31
CA LEU A 240 -24.46 -5.89 0.97
C LEU A 240 -25.26 -6.45 2.15
N GLU A 241 -24.67 -6.51 3.34
CA GLU A 241 -25.33 -7.01 4.56
C GLU A 241 -26.57 -6.19 4.93
N ALA A 242 -26.53 -4.85 4.74
CA ALA A 242 -27.70 -3.98 4.94
C ALA A 242 -28.86 -4.27 3.96
N ASN A 243 -28.60 -5.02 2.88
CA ASN A 243 -29.58 -5.45 1.89
C ASN A 243 -29.75 -7.00 1.88
N ASN A 244 -29.47 -7.65 3.01
CA ASN A 244 -29.61 -9.09 3.23
C ASN A 244 -28.77 -9.99 2.29
N MET A 245 -27.64 -9.49 1.80
CA MET A 245 -26.67 -10.26 1.02
C MET A 245 -25.42 -10.52 1.87
N PHE A 246 -25.23 -11.76 2.33
CA PHE A 246 -24.17 -12.16 3.26
C PHE A 246 -23.09 -13.02 2.60
N THR A 247 -23.32 -13.45 1.36
CA THR A 247 -22.45 -14.38 0.61
C THR A 247 -22.40 -13.98 -0.86
N MET A 248 -21.39 -14.47 -1.59
CA MET A 248 -21.31 -14.26 -3.04
C MET A 248 -22.46 -14.96 -3.78
N GLY A 249 -22.96 -16.09 -3.25
CA GLY A 249 -24.17 -16.73 -3.77
C GLY A 249 -25.42 -15.86 -3.62
N ASP A 250 -25.52 -15.04 -2.56
CA ASP A 250 -26.64 -14.09 -2.42
C ASP A 250 -26.53 -12.97 -3.47
N VAL A 251 -25.31 -12.46 -3.73
CA VAL A 251 -25.06 -11.46 -4.77
C VAL A 251 -25.43 -12.03 -6.16
N ALA A 252 -24.99 -13.25 -6.47
CA ALA A 252 -25.32 -13.92 -7.73
C ALA A 252 -26.84 -14.11 -7.90
N ARG A 253 -27.58 -14.52 -6.87
CA ARG A 253 -29.05 -14.60 -6.91
C ARG A 253 -29.69 -13.22 -7.04
N MET A 254 -29.17 -12.21 -6.36
CA MET A 254 -29.69 -10.85 -6.47
C MET A 254 -29.52 -10.28 -7.88
N SER A 255 -28.43 -10.61 -8.58
CA SER A 255 -28.24 -10.16 -9.96
C SER A 255 -29.30 -10.70 -10.95
N ILE A 256 -29.92 -11.85 -10.63
CA ILE A 256 -31.04 -12.39 -11.42
C ILE A 256 -32.37 -11.74 -11.00
N ASN A 257 -32.59 -11.58 -9.68
CA ASN A 257 -33.88 -11.17 -9.16
C ASN A 257 -34.09 -9.65 -9.19
N ASN A 258 -33.04 -8.86 -8.96
CA ASN A 258 -33.08 -7.39 -8.93
C ASN A 258 -31.67 -6.81 -9.13
N GLU A 259 -31.19 -6.83 -10.37
CA GLU A 259 -29.89 -6.30 -10.76
C GLU A 259 -29.79 -4.78 -10.50
N ASP A 260 -30.89 -4.03 -10.73
CA ASP A 260 -30.97 -2.59 -10.52
C ASP A 260 -30.57 -2.18 -9.10
N LEU A 261 -30.87 -3.00 -8.10
CA LEU A 261 -30.46 -2.75 -6.72
C LEU A 261 -28.92 -2.73 -6.60
N LEU A 262 -28.23 -3.66 -7.26
CA LEU A 262 -26.78 -3.74 -7.23
C LEU A 262 -26.14 -2.51 -7.91
N PHE A 263 -26.68 -2.10 -9.08
CA PHE A 263 -26.22 -0.87 -9.75
C PHE A 263 -26.53 0.39 -8.93
N LYS A 264 -27.66 0.47 -8.24
CA LYS A 264 -27.99 1.57 -7.32
C LYS A 264 -27.00 1.65 -6.14
N LEU A 265 -26.54 0.53 -5.61
CA LEU A 265 -25.60 0.47 -4.47
C LEU A 265 -24.16 0.75 -4.85
N PHE A 266 -23.71 0.30 -6.02
CA PHE A 266 -22.31 0.23 -6.40
C PHE A 266 -21.97 0.98 -7.70
N GLY A 267 -22.97 1.53 -8.41
CA GLY A 267 -22.77 2.16 -9.71
C GLY A 267 -22.20 1.16 -10.73
N VAL A 268 -21.35 1.63 -11.64
CA VAL A 268 -20.69 0.80 -12.66
C VAL A 268 -19.84 -0.35 -12.07
N ASN A 269 -19.43 -0.23 -10.82
CA ASN A 269 -18.67 -1.32 -10.16
C ASN A 269 -19.56 -2.53 -9.79
N ALA A 270 -20.89 -2.43 -9.94
CA ALA A 270 -21.79 -3.57 -9.77
C ALA A 270 -21.47 -4.68 -10.76
N GLU A 271 -21.10 -4.34 -12.00
CA GLU A 271 -20.74 -5.29 -13.05
C GLU A 271 -19.62 -6.23 -12.59
N PHE A 272 -18.51 -5.68 -12.08
CA PHE A 272 -17.41 -6.50 -11.55
C PHE A 272 -17.84 -7.36 -10.37
N LEU A 273 -18.70 -6.84 -9.49
CA LEU A 273 -19.19 -7.60 -8.34
C LEU A 273 -20.07 -8.77 -8.77
N ILE A 274 -20.94 -8.57 -9.76
CA ILE A 274 -21.82 -9.59 -10.34
C ILE A 274 -20.97 -10.66 -11.04
N ASP A 275 -20.07 -10.27 -11.93
CA ASP A 275 -19.17 -11.18 -12.62
C ASP A 275 -18.40 -12.06 -11.64
N HIS A 276 -17.80 -11.46 -10.63
CA HIS A 276 -17.06 -12.18 -9.58
C HIS A 276 -17.98 -13.10 -8.76
N ALA A 277 -19.23 -12.72 -8.51
CA ALA A 277 -20.19 -13.59 -7.82
C ALA A 277 -20.51 -14.85 -8.63
N TRP A 278 -20.45 -14.75 -9.96
CA TRP A 278 -20.60 -15.90 -10.86
C TRP A 278 -19.30 -16.66 -11.13
N GLY A 279 -18.16 -16.16 -10.65
CA GLY A 279 -16.82 -16.72 -10.89
C GLY A 279 -16.25 -16.35 -12.25
N TYR A 280 -16.73 -15.27 -12.84
CA TYR A 280 -16.31 -14.77 -14.14
C TYR A 280 -15.37 -13.57 -13.99
N GLU A 281 -14.34 -13.48 -14.84
CA GLU A 281 -13.43 -12.34 -14.97
C GLU A 281 -12.90 -12.29 -16.41
N PRO A 282 -13.37 -11.35 -17.23
CA PRO A 282 -12.96 -11.25 -18.63
C PRO A 282 -11.57 -10.63 -18.80
N CYS A 283 -11.09 -9.86 -17.83
CA CYS A 283 -9.81 -9.16 -17.92
C CYS A 283 -8.64 -10.14 -18.01
N THR A 284 -7.82 -9.99 -19.03
CA THR A 284 -6.58 -10.76 -19.19
C THR A 284 -5.37 -9.98 -18.66
N ILE A 285 -4.22 -10.66 -18.52
CA ILE A 285 -2.95 -9.99 -18.16
C ILE A 285 -2.58 -8.93 -19.19
N LYS A 286 -2.84 -9.21 -20.47
CA LYS A 286 -2.61 -8.25 -21.57
C LYS A 286 -3.46 -6.98 -21.40
N ASP A 287 -4.75 -7.14 -21.07
CA ASP A 287 -5.65 -6.00 -20.85
C ASP A 287 -5.21 -5.19 -19.64
N ALA A 288 -4.89 -5.85 -18.52
CA ALA A 288 -4.41 -5.19 -17.32
C ALA A 288 -3.11 -4.39 -17.56
N LYS A 289 -2.18 -4.90 -18.38
CA LYS A 289 -0.93 -4.21 -18.72
C LYS A 289 -1.13 -3.06 -19.71
N SER A 290 -2.09 -3.17 -20.61
CA SER A 290 -2.38 -2.15 -21.63
C SER A 290 -3.29 -1.04 -21.12
N TYR A 291 -3.92 -1.22 -19.96
CA TYR A 291 -4.87 -0.26 -19.40
C TYR A 291 -4.20 1.09 -19.10
N LYS A 292 -4.77 2.14 -19.66
CA LYS A 292 -4.43 3.53 -19.33
C LYS A 292 -5.64 4.20 -18.73
N PRO A 293 -5.56 4.69 -17.48
CA PRO A 293 -6.69 5.38 -16.85
C PRO A 293 -7.05 6.66 -17.61
N ALA A 294 -8.35 6.95 -17.71
CA ALA A 294 -8.85 8.16 -18.35
C ALA A 294 -8.45 9.44 -17.59
N SER A 295 -8.26 9.33 -16.29
CA SER A 295 -7.71 10.41 -15.45
C SER A 295 -6.59 9.84 -14.60
N SER A 296 -5.51 10.59 -14.47
CA SER A 296 -4.38 10.21 -13.63
C SER A 296 -4.16 11.21 -12.52
N SER A 297 -3.69 10.72 -11.37
CA SER A 297 -3.30 11.56 -10.26
C SER A 297 -2.06 11.00 -9.57
N ILE A 298 -1.24 11.87 -8.98
CA ILE A 298 -0.13 11.50 -8.11
C ILE A 298 -0.43 12.04 -6.73
N SER A 299 -0.42 11.15 -5.73
CA SER A 299 -0.72 11.50 -4.35
C SER A 299 0.46 11.18 -3.42
N GLN A 300 0.72 12.09 -2.50
CA GLN A 300 1.66 11.87 -1.40
C GLN A 300 0.91 12.03 -0.08
N GLY A 301 1.14 11.09 0.86
CA GLY A 301 0.57 11.13 2.19
C GLY A 301 1.62 11.04 3.27
N GLN A 302 1.40 11.73 4.40
CA GLN A 302 2.25 11.63 5.57
C GLN A 302 1.41 11.58 6.84
N VAL A 303 1.73 10.64 7.73
CA VAL A 303 1.28 10.64 9.12
C VAL A 303 2.44 11.14 9.97
N LEU A 304 2.26 12.26 10.65
CA LEU A 304 3.29 12.88 11.47
C LEU A 304 3.56 12.04 12.73
N HIS A 305 4.79 11.98 13.19
CA HIS A 305 5.17 11.19 14.39
C HIS A 305 4.53 11.73 15.67
N ARG A 306 4.33 13.03 15.74
CA ARG A 306 3.65 13.77 16.83
C ARG A 306 2.67 14.78 16.24
N PRO A 307 1.70 15.28 17.00
CA PRO A 307 0.86 16.38 16.56
C PRO A 307 1.70 17.63 16.25
N TYR A 308 1.38 18.31 15.15
CA TYR A 308 2.04 19.55 14.72
C TYR A 308 1.11 20.74 14.81
N THR A 309 1.64 21.87 15.21
CA THR A 309 0.92 23.15 15.12
C THR A 309 0.71 23.56 13.68
N PHE A 310 -0.18 24.52 13.44
CA PHE A 310 -0.47 25.06 12.12
C PHE A 310 0.81 25.43 11.34
N GLU A 311 1.72 26.20 11.93
CA GLU A 311 2.95 26.65 11.25
C GLU A 311 3.91 25.48 10.94
N LYS A 312 4.12 24.58 11.89
CA LYS A 312 4.96 23.39 11.64
C LYS A 312 4.34 22.46 10.57
N ALA A 313 3.02 22.30 10.53
CA ALA A 313 2.35 21.53 9.50
C ALA A 313 2.41 22.22 8.12
N LYS A 314 2.38 23.56 8.08
CA LYS A 314 2.58 24.35 6.86
C LYS A 314 3.95 24.12 6.23
N LEU A 315 5.00 24.01 7.05
CA LEU A 315 6.35 23.64 6.59
C LEU A 315 6.32 22.26 5.91
N ILE A 316 5.65 21.26 6.53
CA ILE A 316 5.54 19.92 5.93
C ILE A 316 4.78 19.95 4.61
N VAL A 317 3.72 20.75 4.49
CA VAL A 317 2.99 20.92 3.22
C VAL A 317 3.92 21.47 2.14
N ARG A 318 4.81 22.43 2.46
CA ARG A 318 5.82 22.95 1.51
C ARG A 318 6.80 21.85 1.09
N GLU A 319 7.33 21.07 2.04
CA GLU A 319 8.23 19.95 1.76
C GLU A 319 7.56 18.89 0.86
N MET A 320 6.31 18.55 1.17
CA MET A 320 5.54 17.59 0.37
C MET A 320 5.26 18.11 -1.03
N THR A 321 4.98 19.40 -1.16
CA THR A 321 4.74 20.02 -2.48
C THR A 321 6.00 19.99 -3.33
N ASP A 322 7.16 20.31 -2.75
CA ASP A 322 8.45 20.26 -3.45
C ASP A 322 8.75 18.85 -3.99
N ASN A 323 8.55 17.83 -3.15
CA ASN A 323 8.72 16.44 -3.57
C ASN A 323 7.71 16.01 -4.63
N LEU A 324 6.43 16.41 -4.50
CA LEU A 324 5.39 16.09 -5.48
C LEU A 324 5.72 16.68 -6.86
N VAL A 325 6.21 17.93 -6.88
CA VAL A 325 6.59 18.59 -8.14
C VAL A 325 7.80 17.91 -8.76
N LEU A 326 8.81 17.51 -7.98
CA LEU A 326 9.93 16.73 -8.50
C LEU A 326 9.48 15.39 -9.09
N ASP A 327 8.50 14.71 -8.47
CA ASP A 327 7.89 13.49 -9.02
C ASP A 327 7.17 13.76 -10.37
N LEU A 328 6.50 14.91 -10.50
CA LEU A 328 5.88 15.32 -11.77
C LEU A 328 6.93 15.52 -12.87
N VAL A 329 8.00 16.28 -12.55
CA VAL A 329 9.10 16.54 -13.51
C VAL A 329 9.82 15.26 -13.90
N GLU A 330 10.07 14.35 -12.96
CA GLU A 330 10.70 13.05 -13.23
C GLU A 330 9.89 12.18 -14.17
N LYS A 331 8.56 12.27 -14.09
CA LYS A 331 7.62 11.52 -14.92
C LYS A 331 7.17 12.27 -16.17
N HIS A 332 7.76 13.43 -16.46
CA HIS A 332 7.37 14.29 -17.58
C HIS A 332 5.89 14.67 -17.58
N LEU A 333 5.33 15.03 -16.42
CA LEU A 333 3.92 15.36 -16.24
C LEU A 333 3.73 16.80 -15.79
N LYS A 334 2.55 17.35 -16.11
CA LYS A 334 2.02 18.63 -15.65
C LYS A 334 0.65 18.45 -15.01
N THR A 335 0.25 19.40 -14.16
CA THR A 335 -1.05 19.44 -13.49
C THR A 335 -1.62 20.84 -13.51
N ASN A 336 -2.94 20.94 -13.41
CA ASN A 336 -3.64 22.20 -13.15
C ASN A 336 -4.58 22.13 -11.94
N GLN A 337 -4.55 21.04 -11.16
CA GLN A 337 -5.43 20.90 -10.01
C GLN A 337 -4.72 20.20 -8.86
N LEU A 338 -4.76 20.80 -7.68
CA LEU A 338 -4.22 20.25 -6.45
C LEU A 338 -5.34 20.02 -5.43
N VAL A 339 -5.28 18.90 -4.73
CA VAL A 339 -6.21 18.52 -3.66
C VAL A 339 -5.42 18.34 -2.37
N LEU A 340 -5.83 19.04 -1.31
CA LEU A 340 -5.19 18.94 0.00
C LEU A 340 -6.19 18.46 1.04
N THR A 341 -5.78 17.48 1.85
CA THR A 341 -6.55 16.96 2.98
C THR A 341 -5.69 17.00 4.24
N ILE A 342 -6.21 17.64 5.29
CA ILE A 342 -5.56 17.79 6.58
C ILE A 342 -6.36 17.03 7.63
N GLY A 343 -5.76 15.99 8.21
CA GLY A 343 -6.35 15.23 9.31
C GLY A 343 -5.79 15.71 10.65
N TYR A 344 -6.67 15.89 11.62
CA TYR A 344 -6.35 16.42 12.94
C TYR A 344 -6.07 15.30 13.95
N ASP A 345 -5.32 15.61 15.00
CA ASP A 345 -5.00 14.67 16.05
C ASP A 345 -6.14 14.53 17.08
N ILE A 346 -6.23 13.36 17.72
CA ILE A 346 -7.17 13.11 18.82
C ILE A 346 -6.91 14.03 20.03
N GLU A 347 -5.68 14.48 20.22
CA GLU A 347 -5.30 15.37 21.30
C GLU A 347 -6.14 16.67 21.30
N ASN A 348 -6.61 17.11 20.14
CA ASN A 348 -7.50 18.28 20.03
C ASN A 348 -8.80 18.14 20.85
N LEU A 349 -9.29 16.92 21.04
CA LEU A 349 -10.52 16.66 21.81
C LEU A 349 -10.24 16.19 23.23
N THR A 350 -9.01 15.76 23.53
CA THR A 350 -8.61 15.32 24.87
C THR A 350 -7.88 16.39 25.66
N ASN A 351 -7.31 17.41 25.01
CA ASN A 351 -6.71 18.57 25.64
C ASN A 351 -7.80 19.61 25.97
N PRO A 352 -8.09 19.90 27.26
CA PRO A 352 -9.17 20.78 27.63
C PRO A 352 -9.04 22.21 27.08
N GLN A 353 -7.81 22.70 26.85
CA GLN A 353 -7.55 24.03 26.34
C GLN A 353 -7.99 24.16 24.87
N ILE A 354 -7.71 23.14 24.04
CA ILE A 354 -8.08 23.11 22.65
C ILE A 354 -9.55 22.73 22.47
N ALA A 355 -10.00 21.71 23.22
CA ALA A 355 -11.38 21.21 23.14
C ALA A 355 -12.44 22.26 23.41
N ARG A 356 -12.18 23.21 24.34
CA ARG A 356 -13.08 24.31 24.65
C ARG A 356 -13.21 25.34 23.52
N LEU A 357 -12.21 25.44 22.67
CA LEU A 357 -12.17 26.42 21.57
C LEU A 357 -12.69 25.82 20.27
N TYR A 358 -12.84 24.50 20.17
CA TYR A 358 -13.27 23.81 18.97
C TYR A 358 -14.78 23.55 18.97
N ASN A 359 -15.49 24.23 18.07
CA ASN A 359 -16.93 24.10 17.89
C ASN A 359 -17.30 23.44 16.53
N GLY A 360 -16.34 22.79 15.86
CA GLY A 360 -16.56 22.15 14.56
C GLY A 360 -17.05 20.71 14.65
N ASP A 361 -17.27 20.11 13.50
CA ASP A 361 -17.74 18.73 13.37
C ASP A 361 -16.72 17.72 13.93
N ILE A 362 -17.24 16.70 14.62
CA ILE A 362 -16.47 15.56 15.12
C ILE A 362 -16.83 14.34 14.28
N THR A 363 -15.82 13.55 13.88
CA THR A 363 -15.99 12.29 13.17
C THR A 363 -15.33 11.14 13.92
N ILE A 364 -15.78 9.93 13.62
CA ILE A 364 -15.15 8.71 14.14
C ILE A 364 -14.16 8.19 13.10
N ASP A 365 -12.91 8.02 13.52
CA ASP A 365 -11.88 7.45 12.66
C ASP A 365 -12.04 5.93 12.49
N ASN A 366 -11.23 5.32 11.62
CA ASN A 366 -11.28 3.87 11.35
C ASN A 366 -10.98 2.98 12.58
N TYR A 367 -10.55 3.58 13.68
CA TYR A 367 -10.25 2.91 14.95
C TYR A 367 -11.33 3.15 16.02
N GLY A 368 -12.45 3.75 15.64
CA GLY A 368 -13.55 4.07 16.56
C GLY A 368 -13.27 5.27 17.47
N ARG A 369 -12.27 6.10 17.19
CA ARG A 369 -11.90 7.25 18.02
C ARG A 369 -12.55 8.51 17.48
N SER A 370 -13.08 9.34 18.39
CA SER A 370 -13.55 10.68 18.04
C SER A 370 -12.37 11.59 17.70
N VAL A 371 -12.41 12.24 16.55
CA VAL A 371 -11.42 13.21 16.08
C VAL A 371 -12.13 14.40 15.41
N PRO A 372 -11.54 15.61 15.38
CA PRO A 372 -12.07 16.68 14.57
C PRO A 372 -12.19 16.24 13.10
N LYS A 373 -13.27 16.65 12.45
CA LYS A 373 -13.45 16.38 11.02
C LYS A 373 -12.26 16.93 10.23
N HIS A 374 -11.72 16.13 9.33
CA HIS A 374 -10.61 16.53 8.47
C HIS A 374 -11.01 17.73 7.59
N SER A 375 -10.07 18.62 7.34
CA SER A 375 -10.21 19.67 6.33
C SER A 375 -9.85 19.11 4.96
N HIS A 376 -10.61 19.52 3.95
CA HIS A 376 -10.42 19.09 2.58
C HIS A 376 -10.70 20.25 1.63
N GLY A 377 -9.88 20.40 0.61
CA GLY A 377 -10.09 21.42 -0.40
C GLY A 377 -9.35 21.14 -1.69
N THR A 378 -9.82 21.81 -2.73
CA THR A 378 -9.24 21.77 -4.08
C THR A 378 -8.87 23.18 -4.52
N ILE A 379 -7.78 23.32 -5.24
CA ILE A 379 -7.40 24.55 -5.94
C ILE A 379 -7.05 24.22 -7.40
N ASN A 380 -7.55 25.05 -8.30
CA ASN A 380 -7.28 24.96 -9.72
C ASN A 380 -6.25 26.03 -10.10
N ILE A 381 -5.39 25.70 -11.04
CA ILE A 381 -4.45 26.62 -11.68
C ILE A 381 -4.95 26.80 -13.11
N ASP A 382 -4.89 28.01 -13.63
CA ASP A 382 -5.50 28.36 -14.93
C ASP A 382 -4.85 27.64 -16.13
N TYR A 383 -3.64 27.10 -15.95
CA TYR A 383 -2.91 26.38 -17.00
C TYR A 383 -2.11 25.19 -16.43
N MET A 384 -1.74 24.28 -17.31
CA MET A 384 -0.95 23.11 -16.98
C MET A 384 0.51 23.46 -16.67
N THR A 385 0.99 23.16 -15.46
CA THR A 385 2.35 23.50 -15.01
C THR A 385 2.99 22.42 -14.17
N SER A 386 4.32 22.41 -14.13
CA SER A 386 5.15 21.68 -13.17
C SER A 386 6.13 22.64 -12.46
N SER A 387 5.81 23.94 -12.41
CA SER A 387 6.61 24.92 -11.67
C SER A 387 6.44 24.73 -10.18
N THR A 388 7.55 24.53 -9.47
CA THR A 388 7.59 24.44 -8.00
C THR A 388 7.06 25.72 -7.36
N LYS A 389 7.46 26.88 -7.89
CA LYS A 389 7.07 28.21 -7.38
C LYS A 389 5.56 28.39 -7.43
N ILE A 390 4.94 28.11 -8.58
CA ILE A 390 3.50 28.29 -8.80
C ILE A 390 2.71 27.31 -7.95
N ILE A 391 3.01 26.02 -8.06
CA ILE A 391 2.29 24.98 -7.34
C ILE A 391 2.40 25.18 -5.82
N THR A 392 3.58 25.52 -5.30
CA THR A 392 3.76 25.76 -3.86
C THR A 392 2.94 26.95 -3.39
N ASN A 393 2.93 28.06 -4.14
CA ASN A 393 2.13 29.22 -3.77
C ASN A 393 0.64 28.89 -3.70
N GLU A 394 0.11 28.16 -4.67
CA GLU A 394 -1.31 27.80 -4.69
C GLU A 394 -1.67 26.78 -3.60
N VAL A 395 -0.81 25.80 -3.36
CA VAL A 395 -1.02 24.82 -2.26
C VAL A 395 -1.00 25.52 -0.89
N ILE A 396 -0.12 26.49 -0.68
CA ILE A 396 -0.08 27.25 0.57
C ILE A 396 -1.29 28.14 0.76
N LYS A 397 -1.78 28.81 -0.29
CA LYS A 397 -3.06 29.52 -0.25
C LYS A 397 -4.21 28.58 0.12
N LEU A 398 -4.24 27.38 -0.48
CA LEU A 398 -5.23 26.36 -0.15
C LEU A 398 -5.12 25.94 1.31
N TYR A 399 -3.91 25.66 1.80
CA TYR A 399 -3.66 25.30 3.19
C TYR A 399 -4.19 26.36 4.16
N ASP A 400 -3.83 27.62 3.95
CA ASP A 400 -4.27 28.75 4.79
C ASP A 400 -5.78 28.92 4.79
N ARG A 401 -6.44 28.62 3.66
CA ARG A 401 -7.90 28.73 3.50
C ARG A 401 -8.68 27.64 4.23
N ILE A 402 -8.16 26.37 4.21
CA ILE A 402 -8.94 25.22 4.69
C ILE A 402 -8.56 24.76 6.10
N THR A 403 -7.35 25.08 6.55
CA THR A 403 -6.81 24.49 7.80
C THR A 403 -7.22 25.35 9.00
N ASN A 404 -7.75 24.70 10.02
CA ASN A 404 -8.05 25.39 11.28
C ASN A 404 -6.76 25.68 12.05
N PRO A 405 -6.40 26.95 12.32
CA PRO A 405 -5.12 27.31 12.94
C PRO A 405 -4.98 26.91 14.41
N ILE A 406 -6.10 26.60 15.09
CA ILE A 406 -6.09 26.21 16.51
C ILE A 406 -5.77 24.72 16.67
N LEU A 407 -6.10 23.92 15.65
CA LEU A 407 -6.03 22.46 15.75
C LEU A 407 -4.64 21.91 15.43
N LEU A 408 -4.26 20.91 16.19
CA LEU A 408 -3.04 20.12 15.95
C LEU A 408 -3.25 19.16 14.78
N VAL A 409 -2.35 19.22 13.82
CA VAL A 409 -2.37 18.39 12.60
C VAL A 409 -1.65 17.07 12.84
N ARG A 410 -2.22 15.98 12.35
CA ARG A 410 -1.64 14.63 12.44
C ARG A 410 -1.38 13.99 11.09
N ARG A 411 -2.15 14.34 10.07
CA ARG A 411 -2.07 13.72 8.74
C ARG A 411 -2.20 14.78 7.65
N ILE A 412 -1.39 14.63 6.62
CA ILE A 412 -1.41 15.49 5.43
C ILE A 412 -1.44 14.59 4.21
N ASN A 413 -2.38 14.83 3.29
CA ASN A 413 -2.39 14.22 1.96
C ASN A 413 -2.48 15.33 0.93
N LEU A 414 -1.57 15.29 -0.04
CA LEU A 414 -1.50 16.21 -1.17
C LEU A 414 -1.56 15.41 -2.46
N THR A 415 -2.43 15.79 -3.37
CA THR A 415 -2.66 15.09 -4.65
C THR A 415 -2.63 16.09 -5.79
N ALA A 416 -1.85 15.79 -6.83
CA ALA A 416 -1.92 16.44 -8.13
C ALA A 416 -2.89 15.64 -9.02
N CYS A 417 -3.89 16.29 -9.55
CA CYS A 417 -4.93 15.72 -10.42
C CYS A 417 -4.81 16.26 -11.85
N ASN A 418 -5.62 15.73 -12.76
CA ASN A 418 -5.65 16.14 -14.17
C ASN A 418 -4.27 16.12 -14.81
N LEU A 419 -3.52 15.04 -14.59
CA LEU A 419 -2.16 14.92 -15.10
C LEU A 419 -2.16 14.75 -16.63
N VAL A 420 -1.30 15.51 -17.29
CA VAL A 420 -1.03 15.41 -18.72
C VAL A 420 0.47 15.30 -18.97
N ASP A 421 0.84 14.73 -20.11
CA ASP A 421 2.24 14.68 -20.53
C ASP A 421 2.81 16.09 -20.72
N GLU A 422 4.10 16.26 -20.51
CA GLU A 422 4.80 17.54 -20.62
C GLU A 422 4.62 18.20 -21.98
N ASP A 423 4.54 17.38 -23.04
CA ASP A 423 4.38 17.84 -24.43
C ASP A 423 2.91 18.11 -24.80
N TYR A 424 1.97 17.91 -23.86
CA TYR A 424 0.56 18.22 -24.08
C TYR A 424 0.38 19.68 -24.45
N LYS A 425 -0.15 19.92 -25.66
CA LYS A 425 -0.55 21.23 -26.12
C LYS A 425 -2.03 21.42 -25.87
N GLU A 426 -2.36 22.38 -25.04
CA GLU A 426 -3.74 22.72 -24.77
C GLU A 426 -4.35 23.34 -26.05
N ASN A 427 -5.31 22.65 -26.67
CA ASN A 427 -6.01 23.14 -27.86
C ASN A 427 -7.01 24.27 -27.55
N LYS A 428 -7.07 24.74 -26.32
CA LYS A 428 -7.88 25.89 -25.98
C LYS A 428 -7.17 27.17 -26.40
N VAL A 429 -7.77 27.86 -27.36
CA VAL A 429 -7.50 29.29 -27.56
C VAL A 429 -7.99 29.99 -26.30
N VAL A 430 -7.06 30.27 -25.38
CA VAL A 430 -7.36 31.13 -24.24
C VAL A 430 -7.60 32.53 -24.86
N VAL A 431 -8.85 32.87 -25.02
CA VAL A 431 -9.23 34.24 -25.35
C VAL A 431 -9.00 35.04 -24.06
N GLU A 432 -7.78 35.60 -23.94
CA GLU A 432 -7.45 36.54 -22.86
C GLU A 432 -8.25 37.82 -23.10
N GLN A 433 -9.30 38.02 -22.35
CA GLN A 433 -10.03 39.31 -22.34
C GLN A 433 -9.18 40.31 -21.57
N LEU A 434 -8.41 41.10 -22.30
CA LEU A 434 -7.61 42.17 -21.71
C LEU A 434 -8.55 43.32 -21.33
N ASP A 435 -8.33 43.91 -20.16
CA ASP A 435 -8.95 45.14 -19.75
C ASP A 435 -8.46 46.28 -20.65
N ILE A 436 -9.35 47.23 -20.97
CA ILE A 436 -9.08 48.40 -21.85
C ILE A 436 -7.90 49.24 -21.34
N PHE A 437 -7.59 49.14 -20.03
CA PHE A 437 -6.47 49.84 -19.40
C PHE A 437 -5.17 49.02 -19.34
N THR A 438 -5.14 47.79 -19.84
CA THR A 438 -3.96 46.95 -19.80
C THR A 438 -2.96 47.40 -20.86
N ASN A 439 -1.75 47.79 -20.45
CA ASN A 439 -0.66 48.10 -21.38
C ASN A 439 -0.13 46.78 -21.98
N TYR A 440 -0.44 46.58 -23.26
CA TYR A 440 -0.11 45.35 -24.01
C TYR A 440 1.39 45.04 -24.02
N GLU A 441 2.26 46.03 -24.10
CA GLU A 441 3.71 45.84 -24.09
C GLU A 441 4.22 45.34 -22.73
N THR A 442 3.70 45.92 -21.64
CA THR A 442 4.05 45.47 -20.27
C THR A 442 3.52 44.08 -19.99
N PHE A 443 2.34 43.75 -20.48
CA PHE A 443 1.74 42.42 -20.37
C PHE A 443 2.58 41.36 -21.11
N ASN A 444 2.95 41.63 -22.36
CA ASN A 444 3.78 40.71 -23.16
C ASN A 444 5.18 40.54 -22.55
N LYS A 445 5.83 41.60 -22.10
CA LYS A 445 7.11 41.51 -21.41
C LYS A 445 7.03 40.68 -20.13
N GLN A 446 5.94 40.80 -19.37
CA GLN A 446 5.73 39.99 -18.19
C GLN A 446 5.48 38.51 -18.53
N LYS A 447 4.72 38.23 -19.59
CA LYS A 447 4.47 36.89 -20.12
C LYS A 447 5.77 36.21 -20.58
N GLU A 448 6.60 36.90 -21.36
CA GLU A 448 7.91 36.43 -21.79
C GLU A 448 8.84 36.16 -20.62
N LYS A 449 8.85 37.06 -19.63
CA LYS A 449 9.62 36.89 -18.39
C LYS A 449 9.16 35.65 -17.61
N ASN A 450 7.87 35.44 -17.45
CA ASN A 450 7.32 34.26 -16.76
C ASN A 450 7.70 32.97 -17.48
N ILE A 451 7.60 32.93 -18.82
CA ILE A 451 8.00 31.76 -19.63
C ILE A 451 9.49 31.45 -19.44
N LYS A 452 10.33 32.50 -19.44
CA LYS A 452 11.78 32.31 -19.22
C LYS A 452 12.08 31.81 -17.80
N GLU A 453 11.43 32.37 -16.79
CA GLU A 453 11.56 31.90 -15.40
C GLU A 453 11.17 30.42 -15.26
N GLU A 454 10.07 29.99 -15.87
CA GLU A 454 9.65 28.56 -15.84
C GLU A 454 10.66 27.64 -16.56
N GLN A 455 11.23 28.10 -17.69
CA GLN A 455 12.27 27.35 -18.42
C GLN A 455 13.56 27.20 -17.59
N ASP A 456 13.99 28.26 -16.91
CA ASP A 456 15.18 28.22 -16.06
C ASP A 456 14.92 27.39 -14.78
N GLU A 457 13.73 27.49 -14.18
CA GLU A 457 13.31 26.64 -13.08
C GLU A 457 13.36 25.15 -13.47
N LYS A 458 12.88 24.82 -14.67
CA LYS A 458 12.90 23.45 -15.19
C LYS A 458 14.31 22.88 -15.35
N LYS A 459 15.27 23.69 -15.79
CA LYS A 459 16.68 23.29 -15.86
C LYS A 459 17.22 22.96 -14.45
N ILE A 460 16.88 23.80 -13.48
CA ILE A 460 17.26 23.60 -12.08
C ILE A 460 16.64 22.30 -11.55
N GLN A 461 15.35 22.08 -11.77
CA GLN A 461 14.65 20.86 -11.33
C GLN A 461 15.29 19.59 -11.92
N LYS A 462 15.63 19.59 -13.23
CA LYS A 462 16.32 18.46 -13.87
C LYS A 462 17.70 18.22 -13.24
N THR A 463 18.47 19.27 -13.02
CA THR A 463 19.80 19.19 -12.36
C THR A 463 19.66 18.65 -10.94
N LEU A 464 18.65 19.07 -10.18
CA LEU A 464 18.36 18.55 -8.84
C LEU A 464 18.04 17.05 -8.87
N LEU A 465 17.24 16.60 -9.84
CA LEU A 465 16.92 15.18 -10.03
C LEU A 465 18.17 14.36 -10.37
N ASP A 466 19.04 14.86 -11.25
CA ASP A 466 20.27 14.17 -11.63
C ASP A 466 21.24 14.03 -10.45
N ILE A 467 21.39 15.09 -9.65
CA ILE A 467 22.19 15.03 -8.42
C ILE A 467 21.59 14.03 -7.44
N LYS A 468 20.27 14.07 -7.21
CA LYS A 468 19.59 13.17 -6.29
C LYS A 468 19.63 11.70 -6.75
N ARG A 469 19.58 11.45 -8.07
CA ARG A 469 19.77 10.10 -8.64
C ARG A 469 21.18 9.57 -8.44
N LYS A 470 22.18 10.40 -8.66
CA LYS A 470 23.61 10.01 -8.61
C LYS A 470 24.14 9.87 -7.20
N TYR A 471 23.77 10.76 -6.30
CA TYR A 471 24.35 10.89 -4.96
C TYR A 471 23.36 10.61 -3.81
N GLY A 472 22.11 10.28 -4.12
CA GLY A 472 21.05 10.03 -3.14
C GLY A 472 20.14 11.24 -2.89
N LYS A 473 18.93 10.98 -2.41
CA LYS A 473 17.89 12.01 -2.24
C LYS A 473 18.29 13.15 -1.28
N ASN A 474 19.19 12.89 -0.34
CA ASN A 474 19.68 13.87 0.64
C ASN A 474 20.96 14.60 0.20
N ALA A 475 21.47 14.33 -1.00
CA ALA A 475 22.69 15.00 -1.49
C ALA A 475 22.51 16.51 -1.66
N ILE A 476 21.29 16.97 -1.89
CA ILE A 476 20.94 18.38 -1.96
C ILE A 476 19.60 18.62 -1.28
N LEU A 477 19.55 19.53 -0.33
CA LEU A 477 18.39 19.91 0.46
C LEU A 477 18.16 21.42 0.33
N LYS A 478 16.89 21.84 0.44
CA LYS A 478 16.51 23.26 0.56
C LYS A 478 16.64 23.71 2.01
N GLY A 479 16.87 25.01 2.26
CA GLY A 479 16.95 25.55 3.62
C GLY A 479 15.78 25.16 4.52
N MET A 480 14.56 25.13 3.99
CA MET A 480 13.37 24.71 4.73
C MET A 480 13.45 23.26 5.26
N ASN A 481 14.21 22.38 4.63
CA ASN A 481 14.38 20.99 5.07
C ASN A 481 15.29 20.85 6.32
N LEU A 482 15.89 21.95 6.75
CA LEU A 482 16.75 22.04 7.95
C LEU A 482 16.05 22.78 9.10
N GLU A 483 14.84 23.30 8.89
CA GLU A 483 14.05 23.97 9.92
C GLU A 483 13.56 23.00 10.99
N GLU A 484 13.28 23.54 12.18
CA GLU A 484 12.74 22.75 13.29
C GLU A 484 11.37 22.15 12.93
N GLY A 485 11.27 20.85 12.92
CA GLY A 485 10.04 20.11 12.56
C GLY A 485 10.02 19.65 11.10
N ALA A 486 11.00 20.00 10.28
CA ALA A 486 11.14 19.45 8.94
C ALA A 486 11.30 17.92 8.96
N THR A 487 10.75 17.24 7.95
CA THR A 487 10.76 15.77 7.87
C THR A 487 11.34 15.23 6.58
N ALA A 488 11.63 16.09 5.60
CA ALA A 488 12.06 15.65 4.27
C ALA A 488 13.34 14.81 4.29
N LYS A 489 14.29 15.14 5.14
CA LYS A 489 15.56 14.41 5.27
C LYS A 489 15.32 12.95 5.67
N ASP A 490 14.49 12.72 6.69
CA ASP A 490 14.17 11.38 7.17
C ASP A 490 13.31 10.63 6.14
N ARG A 491 12.33 11.32 5.53
CA ARG A 491 11.46 10.73 4.50
C ARG A 491 12.20 10.33 3.22
N ASN A 492 13.26 11.03 2.85
CA ASN A 492 14.09 10.68 1.71
C ASN A 492 14.80 9.33 1.89
N GLU A 493 14.99 8.89 3.13
CA GLU A 493 15.53 7.57 3.47
C GLU A 493 14.45 6.48 3.55
N GLU A 494 13.18 6.86 3.47
CA GLU A 494 12.05 5.93 3.51
C GLU A 494 11.64 5.48 2.10
N VAL A 495 11.05 4.28 2.02
CA VAL A 495 10.34 3.75 0.85
C VAL A 495 8.94 3.37 1.30
N GLY A 496 7.91 3.97 0.68
CA GLY A 496 6.52 3.74 1.08
C GLY A 496 6.21 4.14 2.54
N GLY A 497 6.94 5.13 3.09
CA GLY A 497 6.79 5.59 4.48
C GLY A 497 7.46 4.68 5.53
N HIS A 498 8.33 3.77 5.12
CA HIS A 498 9.08 2.88 5.99
C HIS A 498 10.58 2.95 5.70
N LYS A 499 11.40 2.64 6.71
CA LYS A 499 12.87 2.69 6.57
C LYS A 499 13.34 1.83 5.39
N GLY A 500 14.19 2.43 4.55
CA GLY A 500 14.70 1.82 3.33
C GLY A 500 16.07 1.16 3.45
N TRP A 501 16.62 1.02 4.66
CA TRP A 501 18.02 0.68 4.90
C TRP A 501 18.39 -0.71 4.39
N ILE A 502 19.53 -0.78 3.70
CA ILE A 502 20.35 -2.00 3.59
C ILE A 502 21.40 -1.86 4.68
N ILE A 503 21.34 -2.66 5.74
CA ILE A 503 22.47 -2.76 6.65
C ILE A 503 23.57 -3.49 5.87
N MET A 504 24.64 -2.77 5.47
CA MET A 504 25.90 -3.44 5.22
C MET A 504 26.29 -4.07 6.55
N MET A 505 26.32 -5.41 6.64
CA MET A 505 27.05 -6.07 7.70
C MET A 505 28.51 -5.59 7.55
N ILE A 506 28.92 -4.71 8.44
CA ILE A 506 30.34 -4.58 8.77
C ILE A 506 30.67 -5.88 9.46
N LEU A 507 31.25 -6.81 8.73
CA LEU A 507 32.00 -7.91 9.28
C LEU A 507 33.13 -7.26 10.07
N SER A 508 32.93 -7.09 11.38
CA SER A 508 34.04 -6.94 12.30
C SER A 508 34.81 -8.27 12.30
N ILE A 509 35.99 -8.21 11.70
CA ILE A 509 37.05 -9.18 11.79
C ILE A 509 37.48 -9.31 13.26
#